data_80a4af62172a38d07e6ea44091af535e
#
_entry.id   80a4af62172a38d07e6ea44091af535e
#
_cell.length_a   1.000
_cell.length_b   1.000
_cell.length_c   1.000
_cell.angle_alpha   90.00
_cell.angle_beta   90.00
_cell.angle_gamma   90.00
#
_symmetry.space_group_name_H-M   'P 1'
#
loop_
_entity.id
_entity.type
_entity.pdbx_description
1 polymer ?
#
loop_
_entity_poly.entity_id
_entity_poly.type
_entity_poly.pdbx_seq_one_letter_code
_entity_poly.pdbx_strand_id
1 'polypeptide(L)'
;FSPYIEKTRWRICETLMALSPNYYHDQESSRKAIVEIQQFLDDYPSSDYSVGADSLIKELRLRLAEKNMETGELYFKLKAYDSAIVAYKIVIKDYYDTTYYKDANLEVMRCLVLLGNNEEAKELLEDLEETNQSLLDDSFMEIASDILNNNS
;
A
#
# COMPACT_ATOMS: atom_id res chain seq x y z
N PHE A 1 -26.85 -1.06 23.33
CA PHE A 1 -25.52 -0.41 23.41
C PHE A 1 -25.72 1.05 23.81
N SER A 2 -24.97 1.53 24.81
CA SER A 2 -25.05 2.92 25.28
C SER A 2 -24.35 3.86 24.30
N PRO A 3 -24.96 5.01 23.92
CA PRO A 3 -24.30 6.03 23.09
C PRO A 3 -22.97 6.55 23.69
N TYR A 4 -22.81 6.43 25.01
CA TYR A 4 -21.59 6.77 25.71
C TYR A 4 -20.43 5.83 25.38
N ILE A 5 -20.69 4.52 25.24
CA ILE A 5 -19.68 3.51 24.92
C ILE A 5 -19.20 3.71 23.49
N GLU A 6 -20.11 3.92 22.56
CA GLU A 6 -19.80 4.19 21.17
C GLU A 6 -18.90 5.43 21.00
N LYS A 7 -19.30 6.55 21.61
CA LYS A 7 -18.49 7.78 21.58
C LYS A 7 -17.13 7.62 22.23
N THR A 8 -17.04 6.85 23.31
CA THR A 8 -15.77 6.60 24.00
C THR A 8 -14.84 5.76 23.13
N ARG A 9 -15.36 4.71 22.49
CA ARG A 9 -14.58 3.87 21.57
C ARG A 9 -14.11 4.66 20.34
N TRP A 10 -14.97 5.53 19.80
CA TRP A 10 -14.55 6.41 18.70
C TRP A 10 -13.38 7.32 19.13
N ARG A 11 -13.42 7.91 20.32
CA ARG A 11 -12.30 8.72 20.83
C ARG A 11 -11.01 7.92 21.02
N ILE A 12 -11.10 6.64 21.37
CA ILE A 12 -9.93 5.76 21.41
C ILE A 12 -9.34 5.61 20.00
N CYS A 13 -10.16 5.42 18.99
CA CYS A 13 -9.71 5.36 17.59
C CYS A 13 -9.00 6.65 17.17
N GLU A 14 -9.58 7.81 17.45
CA GLU A 14 -8.97 9.12 17.16
C GLU A 14 -7.64 9.30 17.90
N THR A 15 -7.56 8.85 19.15
CA THR A 15 -6.34 8.94 19.95
C THR A 15 -5.24 8.03 19.39
N LEU A 16 -5.57 6.80 19.03
CA LEU A 16 -4.62 5.86 18.41
C LEU A 16 -4.10 6.41 17.08
N MET A 17 -4.96 7.03 16.30
CA MET A 17 -4.56 7.71 15.07
C MET A 17 -3.59 8.86 15.34
N ALA A 18 -3.87 9.70 16.34
CA ALA A 18 -3.02 10.83 16.73
C ALA A 18 -1.67 10.38 17.30
N LEU A 19 -1.65 9.22 17.99
CA LEU A 19 -0.44 8.61 18.53
C LEU A 19 0.32 7.77 17.48
N SER A 20 -0.32 7.45 16.34
CA SER A 20 0.34 6.83 15.20
C SER A 20 1.33 7.85 14.63
N PRO A 21 2.63 7.71 14.90
CA PRO A 21 3.59 8.75 14.55
C PRO A 21 3.67 8.94 13.05
N ASN A 22 4.02 10.14 12.64
CA ASN A 22 4.47 10.41 11.29
C ASN A 22 5.39 9.25 10.87
N TYR A 23 5.10 8.66 9.74
CA TYR A 23 5.53 7.41 9.13
C TYR A 23 6.93 6.84 9.45
N TYR A 24 7.80 7.58 10.11
CA TYR A 24 9.19 7.19 10.30
C TYR A 24 9.46 6.15 11.41
N HIS A 25 8.60 5.97 12.40
CA HIS A 25 9.05 5.27 13.61
C HIS A 25 8.30 4.02 14.04
N ASP A 26 6.99 3.83 13.71
CA ASP A 26 6.30 2.63 14.20
C ASP A 26 5.10 2.21 13.33
N GLN A 27 5.37 1.27 12.41
CA GLN A 27 4.29 0.65 11.61
C GLN A 27 3.33 -0.19 12.47
N GLU A 28 3.78 -0.69 13.63
CA GLU A 28 2.96 -1.52 14.48
C GLU A 28 1.83 -0.72 15.11
N SER A 29 2.08 0.50 15.57
CA SER A 29 1.04 1.39 16.10
C SER A 29 -0.01 1.72 15.06
N SER A 30 0.40 1.99 13.82
CA SER A 30 -0.55 2.25 12.71
C SER A 30 -1.39 1.01 12.38
N ARG A 31 -0.81 -0.18 12.39
CA ARG A 31 -1.54 -1.45 12.18
C ARG A 31 -2.53 -1.72 13.32
N LYS A 32 -2.14 -1.50 14.57
CA LYS A 32 -3.04 -1.60 15.72
C LYS A 32 -4.20 -0.63 15.61
N ALA A 33 -3.95 0.62 15.21
CA ALA A 33 -4.99 1.61 14.99
C ALA A 33 -6.00 1.15 13.93
N ILE A 34 -5.55 0.59 12.81
CA ILE A 34 -6.43 0.04 11.77
C ILE A 34 -7.32 -1.06 12.34
N VAL A 35 -6.76 -2.00 13.12
CA VAL A 35 -7.52 -3.10 13.72
C VAL A 35 -8.59 -2.58 14.66
N GLU A 36 -8.28 -1.62 15.54
CA GLU A 36 -9.23 -1.03 16.47
C GLU A 36 -10.35 -0.25 15.76
N ILE A 37 -10.00 0.49 14.70
CA ILE A 37 -10.99 1.21 13.90
C ILE A 37 -11.89 0.22 13.14
N GLN A 38 -11.32 -0.85 12.58
CA GLN A 38 -12.11 -1.88 11.92
C GLN A 38 -13.07 -2.56 12.88
N GLN A 39 -12.61 -2.89 14.09
CA GLN A 39 -13.47 -3.47 15.12
C GLN A 39 -14.58 -2.52 15.57
N PHE A 40 -14.30 -1.20 15.60
CA PHE A 40 -15.34 -0.21 15.84
C PHE A 40 -16.43 -0.24 14.75
N LEU A 41 -16.04 -0.32 13.48
CA LEU A 41 -16.97 -0.40 12.34
C LEU A 41 -17.83 -1.69 12.41
N ASP A 42 -17.23 -2.81 12.77
CA ASP A 42 -17.90 -4.09 12.89
C ASP A 42 -18.91 -4.09 14.04
N ASP A 43 -18.56 -3.47 15.17
CA ASP A 43 -19.43 -3.38 16.36
C ASP A 43 -20.54 -2.33 16.21
N TYR A 44 -20.30 -1.28 15.41
CA TYR A 44 -21.20 -0.13 15.23
C TYR A 44 -21.43 0.22 13.75
N PRO A 45 -21.95 -0.69 12.93
CA PRO A 45 -22.05 -0.49 11.47
C PRO A 45 -22.97 0.67 11.05
N SER A 46 -23.88 1.07 11.93
CA SER A 46 -24.82 2.19 11.70
C SER A 46 -24.43 3.47 12.43
N SER A 47 -23.21 3.54 12.93
CA SER A 47 -22.71 4.71 13.65
C SER A 47 -22.56 5.94 12.75
N ASP A 48 -22.89 7.10 13.26
CA ASP A 48 -22.58 8.38 12.59
C ASP A 48 -21.07 8.60 12.38
N TYR A 49 -20.22 7.88 13.13
CA TYR A 49 -18.76 7.90 13.00
C TYR A 49 -18.22 6.95 11.92
N SER A 50 -19.04 6.11 11.31
CA SER A 50 -18.59 5.07 10.36
C SER A 50 -17.86 5.67 9.14
N VAL A 51 -18.35 6.78 8.59
CA VAL A 51 -17.70 7.46 7.46
C VAL A 51 -16.32 7.99 7.86
N GLY A 52 -16.21 8.58 9.05
CA GLY A 52 -14.93 9.06 9.60
C GLY A 52 -13.96 7.90 9.85
N ALA A 53 -14.43 6.77 10.37
CA ALA A 53 -13.64 5.57 10.60
C ALA A 53 -13.07 4.98 9.30
N ASP A 54 -13.87 4.88 8.26
CA ASP A 54 -13.42 4.41 6.94
C ASP A 54 -12.34 5.34 6.34
N SER A 55 -12.52 6.65 6.47
CA SER A 55 -11.53 7.64 6.03
C SER A 55 -10.20 7.52 6.78
N LEU A 56 -10.24 7.26 8.09
CA LEU A 56 -9.04 7.06 8.90
C LEU A 56 -8.28 5.79 8.50
N ILE A 57 -8.99 4.68 8.25
CA ILE A 57 -8.36 3.46 7.75
C ILE A 57 -7.66 3.71 6.42
N LYS A 58 -8.31 4.37 5.47
CA LYS A 58 -7.72 4.71 4.17
C LYS A 58 -6.47 5.55 4.32
N GLU A 59 -6.49 6.55 5.19
CA GLU A 59 -5.33 7.40 5.45
C GLU A 59 -4.17 6.61 6.06
N LEU A 60 -4.41 5.76 7.05
CA LEU A 60 -3.39 4.92 7.66
C LEU A 60 -2.79 3.92 6.67
N ARG A 61 -3.62 3.30 5.83
CA ARG A 61 -3.16 2.38 4.78
C ARG A 61 -2.30 3.11 3.76
N LEU A 62 -2.68 4.32 3.36
CA LEU A 62 -1.90 5.14 2.45
C LEU A 62 -0.50 5.47 3.02
N ARG A 63 -0.43 5.87 4.29
CA ARG A 63 0.84 6.14 4.99
C ARG A 63 1.74 4.90 5.07
N LEU A 64 1.16 3.72 5.34
CA LEU A 64 1.91 2.46 5.39
C LEU A 64 2.42 2.05 4.00
N ALA A 65 1.63 2.26 2.95
CA ALA A 65 2.05 2.06 1.57
C ALA A 65 3.22 2.98 1.21
N GLU A 66 3.09 4.29 1.48
CA GLU A 66 4.15 5.28 1.24
C GLU A 66 5.47 4.88 1.89
N LYS A 67 5.43 4.48 3.16
CA LYS A 67 6.63 4.02 3.87
C LYS A 67 7.31 2.81 3.21
N ASN A 68 6.53 1.85 2.73
CA ASN A 68 7.10 0.70 2.02
C ASN A 68 7.66 1.10 0.65
N MET A 69 7.05 2.06 -0.04
CA MET A 69 7.59 2.64 -1.28
C MET A 69 8.95 3.32 -1.04
N GLU A 70 9.04 4.15 -0.01
CA GLU A 70 10.31 4.82 0.37
C GLU A 70 11.40 3.82 0.76
N THR A 71 11.02 2.76 1.49
CA THR A 71 11.93 1.66 1.83
C THR A 71 12.44 0.97 0.57
N GLY A 72 11.56 0.69 -0.39
CA GLY A 72 11.92 0.13 -1.69
C GLY A 72 12.86 1.05 -2.47
N GLU A 73 12.56 2.34 -2.52
CA GLU A 73 13.40 3.35 -3.17
C GLU A 73 14.81 3.44 -2.53
N LEU A 74 14.89 3.37 -1.22
CA LEU A 74 16.18 3.34 -0.51
C LEU A 74 17.02 2.15 -0.94
N TYR A 75 16.44 0.93 -0.93
CA TYR A 75 17.13 -0.26 -1.39
C TYR A 75 17.49 -0.19 -2.88
N PHE A 76 16.62 0.38 -3.70
CA PHE A 76 16.88 0.61 -5.12
C PHE A 76 18.14 1.50 -5.32
N LYS A 77 18.22 2.62 -4.60
CA LYS A 77 19.39 3.53 -4.64
C LYS A 77 20.68 2.84 -4.17
N LEU A 78 20.57 1.92 -3.23
CA LEU A 78 21.69 1.07 -2.77
C LEU A 78 22.00 -0.09 -3.73
N LYS A 79 21.29 -0.20 -4.85
CA LYS A 79 21.37 -1.32 -5.82
C LYS A 79 21.06 -2.70 -5.22
N ALA A 80 20.38 -2.73 -4.08
CA ALA A 80 19.87 -3.94 -3.43
C ALA A 80 18.49 -4.27 -3.99
N TYR A 81 18.42 -4.61 -5.28
CA TYR A 81 17.16 -4.76 -6.02
C TYR A 81 16.27 -5.88 -5.48
N ASP A 82 16.83 -6.97 -4.98
CA ASP A 82 16.06 -8.04 -4.32
C ASP A 82 15.30 -7.51 -3.08
N SER A 83 15.99 -6.71 -2.26
CA SER A 83 15.39 -6.10 -1.07
C SER A 83 14.35 -5.04 -1.45
N ALA A 84 14.59 -4.28 -2.52
CA ALA A 84 13.62 -3.32 -3.05
C ALA A 84 12.33 -4.04 -3.50
N ILE A 85 12.44 -5.15 -4.21
CA ILE A 85 11.31 -5.98 -4.63
C ILE A 85 10.47 -6.43 -3.42
N VAL A 86 11.12 -6.86 -2.34
CA VAL A 86 10.39 -7.27 -1.12
C VAL A 86 9.54 -6.13 -0.57
N ALA A 87 10.09 -4.92 -0.48
CA ALA A 87 9.36 -3.75 0.02
C ALA A 87 8.19 -3.36 -0.90
N TYR A 88 8.40 -3.32 -2.21
CA TYR A 88 7.35 -3.01 -3.18
C TYR A 88 6.25 -4.09 -3.22
N LYS A 89 6.61 -5.37 -3.09
CA LYS A 89 5.64 -6.47 -3.02
C LYS A 89 4.74 -6.40 -1.78
N ILE A 90 5.18 -5.80 -0.67
CA ILE A 90 4.30 -5.52 0.47
C ILE A 90 3.19 -4.55 0.06
N VAL A 91 3.51 -3.50 -0.71
CA VAL A 91 2.50 -2.55 -1.22
C VAL A 91 1.50 -3.26 -2.13
N ILE A 92 1.99 -4.09 -3.04
CA ILE A 92 1.15 -4.84 -3.98
C ILE A 92 0.19 -5.78 -3.25
N LYS A 93 0.66 -6.46 -2.21
CA LYS A 93 -0.11 -7.47 -1.47
C LYS A 93 -1.05 -6.85 -0.44
N ASP A 94 -0.53 -5.95 0.39
CA ASP A 94 -1.23 -5.49 1.60
C ASP A 94 -1.94 -4.14 1.40
N TYR A 95 -1.50 -3.34 0.42
CA TYR A 95 -1.99 -1.96 0.16
C TYR A 95 -2.43 -1.76 -1.29
N TYR A 96 -2.99 -2.79 -1.90
CA TYR A 96 -3.46 -2.82 -3.30
C TYR A 96 -4.54 -1.78 -3.64
N ASP A 97 -5.25 -1.29 -2.64
CA ASP A 97 -6.30 -0.28 -2.72
C ASP A 97 -5.77 1.17 -2.66
N THR A 98 -4.47 1.35 -2.54
CA THR A 98 -3.82 2.67 -2.51
C THR A 98 -3.35 3.12 -3.88
N THR A 99 -3.11 4.42 -4.02
CA THR A 99 -2.57 5.02 -5.25
C THR A 99 -1.17 4.51 -5.60
N TYR A 100 -0.44 3.93 -4.65
CA TYR A 100 0.91 3.39 -4.84
C TYR A 100 0.95 2.01 -5.53
N TYR A 101 -0.20 1.35 -5.70
CA TYR A 101 -0.25 0.00 -6.28
C TYR A 101 0.35 -0.07 -7.70
N LYS A 102 0.03 0.90 -8.55
CA LYS A 102 0.57 1.00 -9.91
C LYS A 102 2.08 1.18 -9.90
N ASP A 103 2.55 2.15 -9.15
CA ASP A 103 3.98 2.49 -9.06
C ASP A 103 4.78 1.32 -8.49
N ALA A 104 4.25 0.63 -7.47
CA ALA A 104 4.89 -0.54 -6.89
C ALA A 104 5.11 -1.67 -7.93
N ASN A 105 4.11 -1.94 -8.78
CA ASN A 105 4.26 -2.93 -9.86
C ASN A 105 5.33 -2.52 -10.87
N LEU A 106 5.36 -1.25 -11.30
CA LEU A 106 6.38 -0.74 -12.21
C LEU A 106 7.78 -0.83 -11.62
N GLU A 107 7.93 -0.50 -10.33
CA GLU A 107 9.23 -0.58 -9.66
C GLU A 107 9.70 -2.04 -9.47
N VAL A 108 8.80 -2.99 -9.21
CA VAL A 108 9.15 -4.42 -9.22
C VAL A 108 9.64 -4.84 -10.60
N MET A 109 8.93 -4.48 -11.67
CA MET A 109 9.36 -4.78 -13.05
C MET A 109 10.75 -4.20 -13.32
N ARG A 110 10.99 -2.95 -12.94
CA ARG A 110 12.28 -2.27 -13.10
C ARG A 110 13.41 -3.01 -12.37
N CYS A 111 13.17 -3.40 -11.13
CA CYS A 111 14.14 -4.18 -10.34
C CYS A 111 14.43 -5.54 -10.98
N LEU A 112 13.41 -6.26 -11.46
CA LEU A 112 13.56 -7.57 -12.13
C LEU A 112 14.44 -7.44 -13.39
N VAL A 113 14.17 -6.43 -14.21
CA VAL A 113 14.96 -6.15 -15.41
C VAL A 113 16.41 -5.83 -15.05
N LEU A 114 16.67 -5.03 -14.02
CA LEU A 114 18.02 -4.71 -13.55
C LEU A 114 18.77 -5.93 -12.97
N LEU A 115 18.04 -6.93 -12.47
CA LEU A 115 18.59 -8.23 -12.05
C LEU A 115 18.81 -9.20 -13.21
N GLY A 116 18.39 -8.86 -14.43
CA GLY A 116 18.45 -9.73 -15.60
C GLY A 116 17.27 -10.72 -15.70
N ASN A 117 16.26 -10.59 -14.84
CA ASN A 117 15.09 -11.47 -14.78
C ASN A 117 13.96 -10.96 -15.71
N ASN A 118 14.30 -10.79 -17.01
CA ASN A 118 13.40 -10.16 -17.98
C ASN A 118 12.12 -10.99 -18.21
N GLU A 119 12.19 -12.31 -18.15
CA GLU A 119 11.02 -13.18 -18.33
C GLU A 119 10.04 -13.01 -17.17
N GLU A 120 10.52 -12.96 -15.92
CA GLU A 120 9.66 -12.73 -14.76
C GLU A 120 9.00 -11.34 -14.82
N ALA A 121 9.71 -10.33 -15.33
CA ALA A 121 9.14 -8.99 -15.53
C ALA A 121 8.01 -9.00 -16.57
N LYS A 122 8.14 -9.77 -17.64
CA LYS A 122 7.08 -9.95 -18.66
C LYS A 122 5.89 -10.72 -18.09
N GLU A 123 6.13 -11.81 -17.38
CA GLU A 123 5.09 -12.60 -16.72
C GLU A 123 4.27 -11.72 -15.74
N LEU A 124 4.92 -10.82 -14.99
CA LEU A 124 4.24 -9.88 -14.11
C LEU A 124 3.28 -8.96 -14.90
N LEU A 125 3.70 -8.47 -16.08
CA LEU A 125 2.84 -7.64 -16.92
C LEU A 125 1.66 -8.44 -17.46
N GLU A 126 1.89 -9.66 -17.94
CA GLU A 126 0.84 -10.57 -18.45
C GLU A 126 -0.18 -10.89 -17.36
N ASP A 127 0.27 -11.19 -16.13
CA ASP A 127 -0.61 -11.42 -14.97
C ASP A 127 -1.47 -10.19 -14.65
N LEU A 128 -0.91 -8.99 -14.76
CA LEU A 128 -1.68 -7.75 -14.56
C LEU A 128 -2.69 -7.52 -15.68
N GLU A 129 -2.36 -7.84 -16.92
CA GLU A 129 -3.30 -7.76 -18.06
C GLU A 129 -4.49 -8.70 -17.88
N GLU A 130 -4.28 -9.89 -17.32
CA GLU A 130 -5.33 -10.86 -17.06
C GLU A 130 -6.20 -10.51 -15.83
N THR A 131 -5.58 -10.03 -14.76
CA THR A 131 -6.23 -9.88 -13.45
C THR A 131 -6.72 -8.47 -13.16
N ASN A 132 -6.16 -7.44 -13.78
CA ASN A 132 -6.40 -6.06 -13.37
C ASN A 132 -6.31 -5.03 -14.51
N GLN A 133 -7.05 -5.27 -15.57
CA GLN A 133 -7.09 -4.40 -16.78
C GLN A 133 -7.38 -2.92 -16.46
N SER A 134 -8.13 -2.63 -15.39
CA SER A 134 -8.46 -1.26 -15.00
C SER A 134 -7.25 -0.41 -14.56
N LEU A 135 -6.13 -1.05 -14.25
CA LEU A 135 -4.88 -0.37 -13.89
C LEU A 135 -4.00 -0.04 -15.10
N LEU A 136 -4.23 -0.72 -16.22
CA LEU A 136 -3.40 -0.66 -17.42
C LEU A 136 -3.87 0.48 -18.32
N ASP A 137 -3.76 1.72 -17.84
CA ASP A 137 -3.93 2.88 -18.71
C ASP A 137 -2.73 3.04 -19.66
N ASP A 138 -2.90 3.89 -20.67
CA ASP A 138 -1.88 4.12 -21.69
C ASP A 138 -0.53 4.53 -21.09
N SER A 139 -0.55 5.31 -20.01
CA SER A 139 0.66 5.75 -19.30
C SER A 139 1.39 4.59 -18.62
N PHE A 140 0.66 3.68 -17.98
CA PHE A 140 1.25 2.48 -17.38
C PHE A 140 1.91 1.61 -18.45
N MET A 141 1.20 1.35 -19.56
CA MET A 141 1.70 0.50 -20.65
C MET A 141 2.92 1.10 -21.33
N GLU A 142 2.96 2.42 -21.52
CA GLU A 142 4.13 3.13 -22.05
C GLU A 142 5.36 2.92 -21.15
N ILE A 143 5.22 3.18 -19.85
CA ILE A 143 6.32 3.02 -18.89
C ILE A 143 6.76 1.55 -18.77
N ALA A 144 5.83 0.61 -18.72
CA ALA A 144 6.12 -0.82 -18.67
C ALA A 144 6.90 -1.28 -19.91
N SER A 145 6.47 -0.84 -21.09
CA SER A 145 7.16 -1.14 -22.36
C SER A 145 8.58 -0.56 -22.37
N ASP A 146 8.77 0.66 -21.89
CA ASP A 146 10.09 1.29 -21.80
C ASP A 146 11.01 0.52 -20.83
N ILE A 147 10.50 0.05 -19.71
CA ILE A 147 11.26 -0.75 -18.74
C ILE A 147 11.72 -2.05 -19.40
N LEU A 148 10.84 -2.74 -20.13
CA LEU A 148 11.15 -4.02 -20.77
C LEU A 148 12.08 -3.89 -21.97
N ASN A 149 12.03 -2.78 -22.70
CA ASN A 149 12.81 -2.57 -23.93
C ASN A 149 14.21 -1.98 -23.67
N ASN A 150 14.41 -1.27 -22.56
CA ASN A 150 15.69 -0.59 -22.28
C ASN A 150 16.85 -1.52 -21.85
N ASN A 151 16.68 -2.84 -21.94
CA ASN A 151 17.71 -3.85 -21.68
C ASN A 151 17.92 -4.83 -22.84
N SER A 152 17.64 -4.39 -24.06
CA SER A 152 17.96 -5.14 -25.28
C SER A 152 19.29 -4.70 -25.86
#